data_d9b14fe888488f1b3bdd7ec654326643
#
_entry.id   d9b14fe888488f1b3bdd7ec654326643
#
_cell.length_a   1.000
_cell.length_b   1.000
_cell.length_c   1.000
_cell.angle_alpha   90.00
_cell.angle_beta   90.00
_cell.angle_gamma   90.00
#
_symmetry.space_group_name_H-M   'P 1'
#
loop_
_entity.id
_entity.type
_entity.pdbx_description
1 polymer ?
#
loop_
_entity_poly.entity_id
_entity_poly.type
_entity_poly.pdbx_seq_one_letter_code
_entity_poly.pdbx_strand_id
1 'polypeptide(L)'
;MSTRRRGEELEWAILHAAAEELREVGYAGMTMDRVAARAGTNKNAIYRRWPHRAALGIAAYRHLTDAVIPHPDTGTLRGDALEMLRRANETWSSPYGAILRGLLAAAADDPKLLTLMRERSGAATMDRIWLAMLDRAAARGEAPAAAVHPRVATTPLMLLRAEYAMRGIPSVPDEIVVEIVDEVFLPLVRGR
;
A
#
# COMPACT_ATOMS: atom_id res chain seq x y z
N MET A 1 -13.62 29.22 -14.14
CA MET A 1 -13.75 28.07 -13.21
C MET A 1 -13.94 26.70 -13.89
N SER A 2 -14.15 26.66 -15.21
CA SER A 2 -14.52 25.42 -15.95
C SER A 2 -13.36 24.48 -16.31
N THR A 3 -12.13 24.95 -16.48
CA THR A 3 -11.01 24.13 -17.01
C THR A 3 -10.37 23.21 -15.97
N ARG A 4 -10.32 23.63 -14.70
CA ARG A 4 -9.72 22.83 -13.61
C ARG A 4 -10.60 21.62 -13.26
N ARG A 5 -11.91 21.79 -13.21
CA ARG A 5 -12.87 20.72 -12.94
C ARG A 5 -12.85 19.63 -14.01
N ARG A 6 -12.81 20.01 -15.32
CA ARG A 6 -12.66 19.04 -16.41
C ARG A 6 -11.35 18.25 -16.34
N GLY A 7 -10.28 18.83 -15.82
CA GLY A 7 -9.00 18.15 -15.60
C GLY A 7 -9.07 17.08 -14.54
N GLU A 8 -9.71 17.36 -13.42
CA GLU A 8 -9.89 16.43 -12.28
C GLU A 8 -10.90 15.32 -12.62
N GLU A 9 -11.99 15.64 -13.29
CA GLU A 9 -12.98 14.65 -13.74
C GLU A 9 -12.35 13.66 -14.74
N LEU A 10 -11.53 14.14 -15.68
CA LEU A 10 -10.83 13.28 -16.62
C LEU A 10 -9.77 12.42 -15.90
N GLU A 11 -9.05 12.98 -14.95
CA GLU A 11 -8.06 12.25 -14.15
C GLU A 11 -8.73 11.12 -13.38
N TRP A 12 -9.82 11.42 -12.69
CA TRP A 12 -10.63 10.44 -11.99
C TRP A 12 -11.12 9.33 -12.94
N ALA A 13 -11.67 9.69 -14.10
CA ALA A 13 -12.13 8.72 -15.08
C ALA A 13 -11.02 7.80 -15.59
N ILE A 14 -9.81 8.33 -15.82
CA ILE A 14 -8.64 7.55 -16.24
C ILE A 14 -8.19 6.60 -15.12
N LEU A 15 -8.09 7.08 -13.88
CA LEU A 15 -7.68 6.26 -12.73
C LEU A 15 -8.69 5.15 -12.45
N HIS A 16 -9.98 5.46 -12.52
CA HIS A 16 -11.05 4.47 -12.38
C HIS A 16 -10.98 3.40 -13.48
N ALA A 17 -10.85 3.82 -14.74
CA ALA A 17 -10.71 2.90 -15.87
C ALA A 17 -9.47 2.00 -15.74
N ALA A 18 -8.34 2.56 -15.31
CA ALA A 18 -7.12 1.80 -15.07
C ALA A 18 -7.27 0.80 -13.91
N ALA A 19 -7.97 1.16 -12.85
CA ALA A 19 -8.29 0.30 -11.73
C ALA A 19 -9.15 -0.90 -12.15
N GLU A 20 -10.17 -0.67 -12.98
CA GLU A 20 -11.00 -1.74 -13.54
C GLU A 20 -10.19 -2.68 -14.45
N GLU A 21 -9.30 -2.14 -15.30
CA GLU A 21 -8.39 -2.97 -16.12
C GLU A 21 -7.46 -3.81 -15.24
N LEU A 22 -6.90 -3.23 -14.17
CA LEU A 22 -6.05 -3.98 -13.22
C LEU A 22 -6.83 -5.11 -12.55
N ARG A 23 -8.10 -4.90 -12.23
CA ARG A 23 -8.97 -5.90 -11.59
C ARG A 23 -9.33 -7.03 -12.58
N GLU A 24 -9.65 -6.69 -13.83
CA GLU A 24 -10.15 -7.66 -14.83
C GLU A 24 -9.04 -8.48 -15.47
N VAL A 25 -7.95 -7.84 -15.89
CA VAL A 25 -6.90 -8.47 -16.70
C VAL A 25 -5.50 -8.42 -16.05
N GLY A 26 -5.40 -7.85 -14.85
CA GLY A 26 -4.14 -7.66 -14.15
C GLY A 26 -3.21 -6.64 -14.81
N TYR A 27 -2.05 -6.40 -14.20
CA TYR A 27 -1.08 -5.44 -14.74
C TYR A 27 -0.52 -5.87 -16.10
N ALA A 28 -0.30 -7.17 -16.31
CA ALA A 28 0.23 -7.68 -17.57
C ALA A 28 -0.71 -7.41 -18.77
N GLY A 29 -2.01 -7.56 -18.55
CA GLY A 29 -3.04 -7.33 -19.57
C GLY A 29 -3.48 -5.87 -19.73
N MET A 30 -3.19 -5.01 -18.77
CA MET A 30 -3.55 -3.58 -18.83
C MET A 30 -2.71 -2.87 -19.88
N THR A 31 -3.36 -2.17 -20.83
CA THR A 31 -2.69 -1.34 -21.83
C THR A 31 -3.23 0.09 -21.83
N MET A 32 -2.41 1.05 -22.28
CA MET A 32 -2.85 2.45 -22.40
C MET A 32 -4.04 2.62 -23.36
N ASP A 33 -4.14 1.74 -24.37
CA ASP A 33 -5.29 1.73 -25.31
C ASP A 33 -6.59 1.32 -24.65
N ARG A 34 -6.56 0.22 -23.89
CA ARG A 34 -7.74 -0.28 -23.18
C ARG A 34 -8.22 0.74 -22.16
N VAL A 35 -7.30 1.33 -21.39
CA VAL A 35 -7.63 2.39 -20.43
C VAL A 35 -8.22 3.61 -21.13
N ALA A 36 -7.63 4.06 -22.25
CA ALA A 36 -8.14 5.20 -23.00
C ALA A 36 -9.56 4.95 -23.54
N ALA A 37 -9.81 3.77 -24.12
CA ALA A 37 -11.12 3.36 -24.60
C ALA A 37 -12.16 3.34 -23.46
N ARG A 38 -11.83 2.74 -22.32
CA ARG A 38 -12.72 2.64 -21.16
C ARG A 38 -13.01 4.02 -20.52
N ALA A 39 -12.00 4.88 -20.44
CA ALA A 39 -12.13 6.25 -19.90
C ALA A 39 -12.78 7.25 -20.87
N GLY A 40 -13.11 6.84 -22.08
CA GLY A 40 -13.68 7.75 -23.11
C GLY A 40 -12.72 8.86 -23.53
N THR A 41 -11.40 8.59 -23.55
CA THR A 41 -10.36 9.58 -23.87
C THR A 41 -9.34 9.03 -24.88
N ASN A 42 -8.30 9.80 -25.17
CA ASN A 42 -7.22 9.37 -26.03
C ASN A 42 -5.92 9.13 -25.25
N LYS A 43 -5.02 8.32 -25.81
CA LYS A 43 -3.73 8.00 -25.20
C LYS A 43 -2.90 9.24 -24.83
N ASN A 44 -2.93 10.29 -25.65
CA ASN A 44 -2.14 11.49 -25.41
C ASN A 44 -2.57 12.20 -24.11
N ALA A 45 -3.85 12.17 -23.78
CA ALA A 45 -4.35 12.70 -22.52
C ALA A 45 -3.83 11.90 -21.30
N ILE A 46 -3.66 10.59 -21.45
CA ILE A 46 -3.09 9.73 -20.42
C ILE A 46 -1.59 9.96 -20.30
N TYR A 47 -0.83 9.91 -21.41
CA TYR A 47 0.63 10.06 -21.41
C TYR A 47 1.11 11.40 -20.85
N ARG A 48 0.33 12.47 -20.98
CA ARG A 48 0.65 13.77 -20.37
C ARG A 48 0.72 13.73 -18.84
N ARG A 49 0.01 12.79 -18.19
CA ARG A 49 -0.04 12.64 -16.72
C ARG A 49 0.80 11.47 -16.23
N TRP A 50 0.72 10.36 -16.94
CA TRP A 50 1.42 9.11 -16.62
C TRP A 50 2.25 8.70 -17.83
N PRO A 51 3.57 8.97 -17.80
CA PRO A 51 4.44 8.80 -18.98
C PRO A 51 4.59 7.33 -19.42
N HIS A 52 4.22 6.39 -18.59
CA HIS A 52 4.26 4.96 -18.90
C HIS A 52 3.24 4.17 -18.05
N ARG A 53 2.97 2.92 -18.49
CA ARG A 53 1.99 2.01 -17.89
C ARG A 53 2.20 1.81 -16.38
N ALA A 54 3.44 1.67 -15.94
CA ALA A 54 3.76 1.47 -14.52
C ALA A 54 3.31 2.68 -13.65
N ALA A 55 3.54 3.91 -14.13
CA ALA A 55 3.09 5.11 -13.42
C ALA A 55 1.56 5.16 -13.29
N LEU A 56 0.84 4.79 -14.35
CA LEU A 56 -0.61 4.72 -14.31
C LEU A 56 -1.11 3.62 -13.39
N GLY A 57 -0.51 2.41 -13.44
CA GLY A 57 -0.90 1.27 -12.62
C GLY A 57 -0.76 1.56 -11.12
N ILE A 58 0.36 2.17 -10.71
CA ILE A 58 0.56 2.58 -9.31
C ILE A 58 -0.39 3.70 -8.90
N ALA A 59 -0.61 4.69 -9.76
CA ALA A 59 -1.55 5.77 -9.48
C ALA A 59 -2.99 5.24 -9.33
N ALA A 60 -3.41 4.31 -10.18
CA ALA A 60 -4.71 3.67 -10.10
C ALA A 60 -4.87 2.84 -8.81
N TYR A 61 -3.84 2.05 -8.44
CA TYR A 61 -3.85 1.31 -7.18
C TYR A 61 -3.97 2.25 -5.98
N ARG A 62 -3.19 3.32 -5.94
CA ARG A 62 -3.27 4.32 -4.88
C ARG A 62 -4.65 4.98 -4.82
N HIS A 63 -5.21 5.36 -5.94
CA HIS A 63 -6.56 5.94 -6.01
C HIS A 63 -7.63 5.04 -5.35
N LEU A 64 -7.45 3.72 -5.42
CA LEU A 64 -8.33 2.75 -4.76
C LEU A 64 -8.05 2.61 -3.25
N THR A 65 -6.82 2.85 -2.81
CA THR A 65 -6.37 2.53 -1.44
C THR A 65 -6.03 3.74 -0.58
N ASP A 66 -5.74 4.92 -1.17
CA ASP A 66 -5.34 6.14 -0.45
C ASP A 66 -6.47 6.75 0.41
N ALA A 67 -7.70 6.27 0.24
CA ALA A 67 -8.84 6.80 0.99
C ALA A 67 -8.77 6.54 2.51
N VAL A 68 -7.90 5.61 2.99
CA VAL A 68 -7.87 5.25 4.41
C VAL A 68 -6.50 4.68 4.82
N ILE A 69 -5.44 5.48 4.85
CA ILE A 69 -4.26 5.08 5.63
C ILE A 69 -4.54 5.52 7.08
N PRO A 70 -4.79 4.58 8.02
CA PRO A 70 -5.09 4.94 9.40
C PRO A 70 -3.85 5.51 10.08
N HIS A 71 -4.09 6.43 11.01
CA HIS A 71 -3.11 6.84 12.01
C HIS A 71 -3.62 6.35 13.36
N PRO A 72 -3.39 5.07 13.73
CA PRO A 72 -3.88 4.54 14.99
C PRO A 72 -3.32 5.33 16.18
N ASP A 73 -4.18 5.61 17.13
CA ASP A 73 -3.83 6.22 18.42
C ASP A 73 -4.76 5.64 19.51
N THR A 74 -4.56 4.36 19.79
CA THR A 74 -5.37 3.57 20.73
C THR A 74 -4.93 3.75 22.18
N GLY A 75 -3.90 4.54 22.40
CA GLY A 75 -3.30 4.76 23.71
C GLY A 75 -2.17 3.78 24.07
N THR A 76 -1.94 2.74 23.29
CA THR A 76 -0.85 1.77 23.51
C THR A 76 -0.16 1.38 22.20
N LEU A 77 1.15 1.09 22.25
CA LEU A 77 1.87 0.60 21.08
C LEU A 77 1.29 -0.71 20.54
N ARG A 78 0.88 -1.62 21.46
CA ARG A 78 0.24 -2.88 21.08
C ARG A 78 -1.05 -2.65 20.32
N GLY A 79 -1.93 -1.80 20.83
CA GLY A 79 -3.21 -1.48 20.19
C GLY A 79 -3.02 -0.86 18.82
N ASP A 80 -2.11 0.12 18.72
CA ASP A 80 -1.76 0.80 17.47
C ASP A 80 -1.24 -0.20 16.41
N ALA A 81 -0.34 -1.10 16.82
CA ALA A 81 0.24 -2.10 15.93
C ALA A 81 -0.81 -3.11 15.43
N LEU A 82 -1.67 -3.61 16.32
CA LEU A 82 -2.75 -4.54 15.97
C LEU A 82 -3.74 -3.88 15.00
N GLU A 83 -4.18 -2.66 15.28
CA GLU A 83 -5.10 -1.95 14.38
C GLU A 83 -4.47 -1.74 13.00
N MET A 84 -3.20 -1.33 12.94
CA MET A 84 -2.51 -1.13 11.67
C MET A 84 -2.40 -2.42 10.87
N LEU A 85 -2.01 -3.54 11.49
CA LEU A 85 -1.88 -4.83 10.79
C LEU A 85 -3.23 -5.40 10.37
N ARG A 86 -4.27 -5.27 11.19
CA ARG A 86 -5.64 -5.71 10.83
C ARG A 86 -6.16 -4.97 9.61
N ARG A 87 -6.00 -3.66 9.55
CA ARG A 87 -6.39 -2.87 8.37
C ARG A 87 -5.56 -3.19 7.13
N ALA A 88 -4.27 -3.44 7.29
CA ALA A 88 -3.44 -3.92 6.20
C ALA A 88 -3.93 -5.30 5.71
N ASN A 89 -4.27 -6.20 6.63
CA ASN A 89 -4.82 -7.52 6.33
C ASN A 89 -6.16 -7.43 5.59
N GLU A 90 -7.09 -6.58 6.05
CA GLU A 90 -8.36 -6.28 5.37
C GLU A 90 -8.13 -5.78 3.93
N THR A 91 -7.21 -4.82 3.76
CA THR A 91 -6.89 -4.28 2.44
C THR A 91 -6.30 -5.36 1.51
N TRP A 92 -5.39 -6.19 2.02
CA TRP A 92 -4.71 -7.21 1.21
C TRP A 92 -5.56 -8.44 0.94
N SER A 93 -6.52 -8.77 1.79
CA SER A 93 -7.53 -9.81 1.55
C SER A 93 -8.65 -9.36 0.61
N SER A 94 -8.78 -8.05 0.37
CA SER A 94 -9.77 -7.48 -0.55
C SER A 94 -9.39 -7.69 -2.03
N PRO A 95 -10.29 -7.43 -2.98
CA PRO A 95 -9.96 -7.38 -4.41
C PRO A 95 -8.78 -6.46 -4.75
N TYR A 96 -8.53 -5.41 -3.96
CA TYR A 96 -7.39 -4.51 -4.13
C TYR A 96 -6.05 -5.16 -3.77
N GLY A 97 -6.05 -6.10 -2.83
CA GLY A 97 -4.88 -6.93 -2.52
C GLY A 97 -4.44 -7.80 -3.70
N ALA A 98 -5.39 -8.30 -4.49
CA ALA A 98 -5.07 -9.03 -5.72
C ALA A 98 -4.35 -8.14 -6.75
N ILE A 99 -4.78 -6.88 -6.89
CA ILE A 99 -4.10 -5.90 -7.74
C ILE A 99 -2.65 -5.66 -7.26
N LEU A 100 -2.46 -5.47 -5.95
CA LEU A 100 -1.12 -5.28 -5.37
C LEU A 100 -0.22 -6.48 -5.63
N ARG A 101 -0.71 -7.69 -5.40
CA ARG A 101 0.05 -8.93 -5.68
C ARG A 101 0.44 -9.02 -7.15
N GLY A 102 -0.48 -8.68 -8.07
CA GLY A 102 -0.20 -8.63 -9.50
C GLY A 102 0.86 -7.58 -9.88
N LEU A 103 0.83 -6.40 -9.26
CA LEU A 103 1.86 -5.37 -9.45
C LEU A 103 3.22 -5.82 -8.90
N LEU A 104 3.24 -6.45 -7.71
CA LEU A 104 4.47 -6.98 -7.10
C LEU A 104 5.09 -8.09 -7.96
N ALA A 105 4.29 -9.02 -8.45
CA ALA A 105 4.75 -10.09 -9.34
C ALA A 105 5.33 -9.50 -10.65
N ALA A 106 4.64 -8.53 -11.25
CA ALA A 106 5.10 -7.88 -12.48
C ALA A 106 6.35 -7.00 -12.28
N ALA A 107 6.61 -6.52 -11.07
CA ALA A 107 7.79 -5.70 -10.77
C ALA A 107 9.11 -6.49 -10.87
N ALA A 108 9.08 -7.83 -10.82
CA ALA A 108 10.25 -8.67 -11.04
C ALA A 108 10.81 -8.49 -12.47
N ASP A 109 9.93 -8.28 -13.46
CA ASP A 109 10.26 -8.18 -14.87
C ASP A 109 10.19 -6.73 -15.42
N ASP A 110 9.77 -5.77 -14.59
CA ASP A 110 9.64 -4.35 -14.98
C ASP A 110 10.40 -3.43 -14.01
N PRO A 111 11.67 -3.08 -14.32
CA PRO A 111 12.49 -2.21 -13.47
C PRO A 111 11.87 -0.83 -13.19
N LYS A 112 11.07 -0.29 -14.13
CA LYS A 112 10.38 1.00 -13.95
C LYS A 112 9.27 0.86 -12.92
N LEU A 113 8.51 -0.24 -12.97
CA LEU A 113 7.49 -0.56 -11.99
C LEU A 113 8.12 -0.73 -10.60
N LEU A 114 9.21 -1.49 -10.51
CA LEU A 114 9.94 -1.71 -9.25
C LEU A 114 10.42 -0.38 -8.63
N THR A 115 11.03 0.49 -9.44
CA THR A 115 11.48 1.81 -8.98
C THR A 115 10.32 2.66 -8.46
N LEU A 116 9.23 2.74 -9.23
CA LEU A 116 8.05 3.50 -8.84
C LEU A 116 7.34 2.92 -7.61
N MET A 117 7.34 1.60 -7.47
CA MET A 117 6.81 0.97 -6.26
C MET A 117 7.63 1.34 -5.03
N ARG A 118 8.94 1.41 -5.14
CA ARG A 118 9.81 1.87 -4.03
C ARG A 118 9.60 3.34 -3.69
N GLU A 119 9.45 4.19 -4.70
CA GLU A 119 9.33 5.64 -4.52
C GLU A 119 7.92 6.10 -4.14
N ARG A 120 6.89 5.45 -4.68
CA ARG A 120 5.51 5.95 -4.67
C ARG A 120 4.47 5.02 -4.06
N SER A 121 4.84 3.78 -3.66
CA SER A 121 3.88 2.77 -3.17
C SER A 121 3.32 3.04 -1.76
N GLY A 122 3.47 4.24 -1.23
CA GLY A 122 3.09 4.54 0.14
C GLY A 122 4.03 3.93 1.20
N ALA A 123 5.07 3.16 0.78
CA ALA A 123 6.04 2.59 1.72
C ALA A 123 6.65 3.67 2.61
N ALA A 124 7.14 4.77 2.03
CA ALA A 124 7.68 5.89 2.80
C ALA A 124 6.63 6.56 3.71
N THR A 125 5.34 6.53 3.34
CA THR A 125 4.24 7.04 4.18
C THR A 125 3.96 6.05 5.30
N MET A 126 3.90 4.75 4.99
CA MET A 126 3.70 3.69 5.97
C MET A 126 4.84 3.65 6.99
N ASP A 127 6.08 3.75 6.53
CA ASP A 127 7.26 3.81 7.42
C ASP A 127 7.20 5.01 8.37
N ARG A 128 6.75 6.18 7.89
CA ARG A 128 6.55 7.36 8.73
C ARG A 128 5.44 7.16 9.77
N ILE A 129 4.36 6.48 9.43
CA ILE A 129 3.28 6.18 10.38
C ILE A 129 3.79 5.26 11.49
N TRP A 130 4.49 4.17 11.13
CA TRP A 130 5.08 3.25 12.10
C TRP A 130 6.13 3.93 12.99
N LEU A 131 6.98 4.79 12.41
CA LEU A 131 7.95 5.57 13.18
C LEU A 131 7.24 6.52 14.15
N ALA A 132 6.19 7.22 13.71
CA ALA A 132 5.39 8.09 14.58
C ALA A 132 4.69 7.33 15.72
N MET A 133 4.26 6.08 15.47
CA MET A 133 3.72 5.21 16.52
C MET A 133 4.80 4.85 17.56
N LEU A 134 6.00 4.51 17.10
CA LEU A 134 7.14 4.24 18.00
C LEU A 134 7.58 5.49 18.79
N ASP A 135 7.59 6.67 18.16
CA ASP A 135 7.87 7.94 18.84
C ASP A 135 6.87 8.22 19.96
N ARG A 136 5.57 8.04 19.69
CA ARG A 136 4.53 8.19 20.72
C ARG A 136 4.69 7.17 21.85
N ALA A 137 5.01 5.91 21.50
CA ALA A 137 5.26 4.87 22.49
C ALA A 137 6.48 5.18 23.35
N ALA A 138 7.55 5.72 22.78
CA ALA A 138 8.72 6.17 23.53
C ALA A 138 8.36 7.34 24.47
N ALA A 139 7.58 8.30 24.01
CA ALA A 139 7.11 9.42 24.83
C ALA A 139 6.21 8.97 26.01
N ARG A 140 5.49 7.85 25.87
CA ARG A 140 4.68 7.23 26.96
C ARG A 140 5.50 6.28 27.86
N GLY A 141 6.76 6.03 27.55
CA GLY A 141 7.61 5.09 28.29
C GLY A 141 7.34 3.60 27.98
N GLU A 142 6.59 3.30 26.91
CA GLU A 142 6.30 1.93 26.45
C GLU A 142 7.46 1.32 25.62
N ALA A 143 8.32 2.18 25.07
CA ALA A 143 9.45 1.79 24.22
C ALA A 143 10.68 2.65 24.55
N PRO A 144 11.91 2.09 24.47
CA PRO A 144 13.11 2.91 24.54
C PRO A 144 13.26 3.74 23.26
N ALA A 145 13.90 4.92 23.35
CA ALA A 145 14.14 5.79 22.19
C ALA A 145 14.91 5.08 21.06
N ALA A 146 15.78 4.13 21.40
CA ALA A 146 16.52 3.32 20.42
C ALA A 146 15.62 2.42 19.55
N ALA A 147 14.38 2.15 19.96
CA ALA A 147 13.41 1.40 19.18
C ALA A 147 12.79 2.22 18.03
N VAL A 148 12.90 3.55 18.05
CA VAL A 148 12.48 4.43 16.97
C VAL A 148 13.47 4.32 15.80
N HIS A 149 13.35 3.21 15.07
CA HIS A 149 14.29 2.87 14.01
C HIS A 149 13.53 2.28 12.79
N PRO A 150 13.88 2.65 11.55
CA PRO A 150 13.16 2.19 10.36
C PRO A 150 13.05 0.66 10.24
N ARG A 151 14.07 -0.10 10.65
CA ARG A 151 14.03 -1.57 10.61
C ARG A 151 13.05 -2.16 11.63
N VAL A 152 12.92 -1.55 12.80
CA VAL A 152 11.90 -1.94 13.79
C VAL A 152 10.51 -1.62 13.26
N ALA A 153 10.32 -0.41 12.75
CA ALA A 153 9.06 0.07 12.20
C ALA A 153 8.53 -0.79 11.05
N THR A 154 9.41 -1.27 10.16
CA THR A 154 8.99 -2.03 8.98
C THR A 154 8.73 -3.52 9.26
N THR A 155 9.25 -4.08 10.36
CA THR A 155 9.22 -5.52 10.65
C THR A 155 7.81 -6.12 10.65
N PRO A 156 6.81 -5.57 11.37
CA PRO A 156 5.50 -6.21 11.46
C PRO A 156 4.80 -6.34 10.11
N LEU A 157 4.87 -5.28 9.30
CA LEU A 157 4.24 -5.26 7.99
C LEU A 157 4.95 -6.19 7.00
N MET A 158 6.28 -6.34 7.11
CA MET A 158 7.04 -7.30 6.31
C MET A 158 6.67 -8.74 6.66
N LEU A 159 6.49 -9.05 7.94
CA LEU A 159 6.04 -10.38 8.38
C LEU A 159 4.64 -10.70 7.86
N LEU A 160 3.70 -9.77 7.99
CA LEU A 160 2.36 -9.95 7.45
C LEU A 160 2.39 -10.19 5.91
N ARG A 161 3.25 -9.47 5.18
CA ARG A 161 3.45 -9.70 3.73
C ARG A 161 4.02 -11.09 3.43
N ALA A 162 4.94 -11.56 4.27
CA ALA A 162 5.53 -12.89 4.11
C ALA A 162 4.47 -13.99 4.25
N GLU A 163 3.50 -13.86 5.15
CA GLU A 163 2.38 -14.80 5.28
C GLU A 163 1.60 -14.92 3.98
N TYR A 164 1.24 -13.80 3.35
CA TYR A 164 0.56 -13.81 2.04
C TYR A 164 1.41 -14.42 0.93
N ALA A 165 2.71 -14.09 0.88
CA ALA A 165 3.60 -14.54 -0.19
C ALA A 165 3.93 -16.03 -0.08
N MET A 166 4.17 -16.53 1.14
CA MET A 166 4.66 -17.89 1.36
C MET A 166 3.54 -18.93 1.46
N ARG A 167 2.40 -18.53 2.00
CA ARG A 167 1.27 -19.48 2.21
C ARG A 167 0.19 -19.40 1.14
N GLY A 168 0.20 -18.36 0.30
CA GLY A 168 -0.79 -18.19 -0.77
C GLY A 168 -2.23 -18.08 -0.28
N ILE A 169 -2.45 -17.72 1.01
CA ILE A 169 -3.77 -17.67 1.63
C ILE A 169 -4.50 -16.37 1.24
N PRO A 170 -5.84 -16.41 1.13
CA PRO A 170 -6.61 -15.22 0.76
C PRO A 170 -6.67 -14.17 1.89
N SER A 171 -6.51 -14.58 3.13
CA SER A 171 -6.49 -13.72 4.33
C SER A 171 -5.65 -14.37 5.42
N VAL A 172 -4.91 -13.57 6.18
CA VAL A 172 -4.15 -14.05 7.34
C VAL A 172 -5.08 -14.11 8.55
N PRO A 173 -5.14 -15.25 9.30
CA PRO A 173 -5.92 -15.35 10.53
C PRO A 173 -5.49 -14.30 11.57
N ASP A 174 -6.44 -13.82 12.38
CA ASP A 174 -6.16 -12.78 13.40
C ASP A 174 -5.16 -13.27 14.45
N GLU A 175 -5.15 -14.57 14.75
CA GLU A 175 -4.18 -15.19 15.67
C GLU A 175 -2.73 -14.93 15.20
N ILE A 176 -2.46 -15.05 13.90
CA ILE A 176 -1.13 -14.77 13.32
C ILE A 176 -0.81 -13.27 13.40
N VAL A 177 -1.80 -12.40 13.20
CA VAL A 177 -1.61 -10.95 13.38
C VAL A 177 -1.22 -10.64 14.83
N VAL A 178 -1.88 -11.27 15.80
CA VAL A 178 -1.55 -11.14 17.23
C VAL A 178 -0.17 -11.69 17.53
N GLU A 179 0.20 -12.87 17.02
CA GLU A 179 1.54 -13.46 17.19
C GLU A 179 2.64 -12.54 16.63
N ILE A 180 2.45 -11.96 15.45
CA ILE A 180 3.40 -11.00 14.87
C ILE A 180 3.66 -9.83 15.85
N VAL A 181 2.61 -9.33 16.48
CA VAL A 181 2.73 -8.20 17.42
C VAL A 181 3.33 -8.65 18.74
N ASP A 182 2.77 -9.66 19.37
CA ASP A 182 3.06 -10.02 20.75
C ASP A 182 4.39 -10.80 20.88
N GLU A 183 4.68 -11.73 19.95
CA GLU A 183 5.83 -12.62 20.03
C GLU A 183 7.06 -12.09 19.25
N VAL A 184 6.85 -11.13 18.30
CA VAL A 184 7.97 -10.63 17.49
C VAL A 184 8.17 -9.12 17.67
N PHE A 185 7.14 -8.32 17.38
CA PHE A 185 7.32 -6.87 17.34
C PHE A 185 7.59 -6.26 18.71
N LEU A 186 6.74 -6.54 19.71
CA LEU A 186 6.91 -5.98 21.06
C LEU A 186 8.20 -6.46 21.75
N PRO A 187 8.60 -7.73 21.67
CA PRO A 187 9.91 -8.14 22.17
C PRO A 187 11.07 -7.44 21.46
N LEU A 188 11.00 -7.28 20.12
CA LEU A 188 12.02 -6.55 19.37
C LEU A 188 12.14 -5.09 19.81
N VAL A 189 11.02 -4.43 20.10
CA VAL A 189 10.98 -3.04 20.61
C VAL A 189 11.60 -2.97 22.01
N ARG A 190 11.25 -3.89 22.93
CA ARG A 190 11.71 -3.90 24.31
C ARG A 190 13.17 -4.28 24.48
N GLY A 191 13.72 -5.05 23.56
CA GLY A 191 15.11 -5.52 23.57
C GLY A 191 16.14 -4.51 23.02
N ARG A 192 15.70 -3.27 22.71
CA ARG A 192 16.57 -2.19 22.23
C ARG A 192 16.95 -1.23 23.36
#